data_c68a9810d03ed833ce53e2745c044191
#
_entry.id   c68a9810d03ed833ce53e2745c044191
#
_cell.length_a   1.000
_cell.length_b   1.000
_cell.length_c   1.000
_cell.angle_alpha   90.00
_cell.angle_beta   90.00
_cell.angle_gamma   90.00
#
_symmetry.space_group_name_H-M   'P 1'
#
loop_
_entity.id
_entity.type
_entity.pdbx_description
1 polymer ?
#
loop_
_entity_poly.entity_id
_entity_poly.type
_entity_poly.pdbx_seq_one_letter_code
_entity_poly.pdbx_strand_id
1 'polypeptide(L)'
;MLALCGLGAAVVLTASSAFASTLMTETFSYANGGLVAGSGGNWTTHSGTGTDIQVVSGHAAGDMTNAPDDNRTFAAQGATAKTFACFTVNIPSVVGTPSTNYFLHFKDTGTINFAARVFVVPSGTTFTFGLSTSTSSPTATWPTALNYGQTYVVAIDYDAAAGTSDLWVNPADETSPKITGAVGTTGFLISALAMRESATITPAGSVLWKYNVDDVAVGTTFNDACAGQPTGTNSSTWGRVKILYR
;
A
#
# COMPACT_ATOMS: atom_id res chain seq x y z
N MET A 1 -65.25 28.53 1.10
CA MET A 1 -64.23 27.95 0.23
C MET A 1 -62.86 28.47 0.67
N LEU A 2 -62.13 27.67 1.45
CA LEU A 2 -60.74 28.01 1.86
C LEU A 2 -59.78 27.27 0.91
N ALA A 3 -58.98 28.02 0.19
CA ALA A 3 -57.90 27.44 -0.62
C ALA A 3 -56.62 27.26 0.23
N LEU A 4 -56.18 26.00 0.40
CA LEU A 4 -54.95 25.66 1.06
C LEU A 4 -53.81 25.76 0.02
N CYS A 5 -52.93 26.78 0.12
CA CYS A 5 -51.68 26.83 -0.61
C CYS A 5 -50.63 25.94 0.08
N GLY A 6 -50.32 24.79 -0.53
CA GLY A 6 -49.23 23.94 -0.08
C GLY A 6 -47.89 24.50 -0.54
N LEU A 7 -47.05 24.91 0.41
CA LEU A 7 -45.64 25.28 0.16
C LEU A 7 -44.81 23.99 0.07
N GLY A 8 -44.43 23.60 -1.14
CA GLY A 8 -43.46 22.49 -1.36
C GLY A 8 -42.05 22.98 -1.09
N ALA A 9 -41.40 22.49 -0.03
CA ALA A 9 -40.01 22.73 0.22
C ALA A 9 -39.15 21.85 -0.75
N ALA A 10 -38.47 22.48 -1.68
CA ALA A 10 -37.46 21.80 -2.51
C ALA A 10 -36.20 21.56 -1.67
N VAL A 11 -35.91 20.30 -1.38
CA VAL A 11 -34.62 19.91 -0.79
C VAL A 11 -33.55 19.93 -1.91
N VAL A 12 -32.68 20.92 -1.91
CA VAL A 12 -31.50 20.97 -2.78
C VAL A 12 -30.45 20.07 -2.15
N LEU A 13 -30.28 18.86 -2.68
CA LEU A 13 -29.12 18.02 -2.39
C LEU A 13 -27.90 18.63 -3.09
N THR A 14 -27.05 19.32 -2.36
CA THR A 14 -25.71 19.69 -2.85
C THR A 14 -24.83 18.44 -2.81
N ALA A 15 -24.61 17.81 -3.96
CA ALA A 15 -23.55 16.84 -4.11
C ALA A 15 -22.22 17.59 -3.97
N SER A 16 -21.53 17.42 -2.84
CA SER A 16 -20.14 17.86 -2.73
C SER A 16 -19.31 16.98 -3.67
N SER A 17 -18.82 17.54 -4.75
CA SER A 17 -17.78 16.90 -5.56
C SER A 17 -16.53 16.74 -4.69
N ALA A 18 -16.16 15.49 -4.39
CA ALA A 18 -14.86 15.21 -3.83
C ALA A 18 -13.82 15.61 -4.89
N PHE A 19 -13.02 16.63 -4.57
CA PHE A 19 -11.91 17.01 -5.45
C PHE A 19 -10.87 15.89 -5.40
N ALA A 20 -10.36 15.50 -6.58
CA ALA A 20 -9.20 14.65 -6.74
C ALA A 20 -8.03 15.23 -5.94
N SER A 21 -7.37 14.45 -5.11
CA SER A 21 -6.31 14.92 -4.22
C SER A 21 -5.27 13.84 -3.95
N THR A 22 -4.01 14.19 -4.18
CA THR A 22 -2.87 13.43 -3.66
C THR A 22 -2.77 13.68 -2.15
N LEU A 23 -2.86 12.63 -1.36
CA LEU A 23 -2.85 12.68 0.11
C LEU A 23 -1.43 12.57 0.67
N MET A 24 -0.55 11.82 -0.01
CA MET A 24 0.82 11.57 0.42
C MET A 24 1.68 11.20 -0.80
N THR A 25 2.93 11.65 -0.79
CA THR A 25 3.98 11.15 -1.70
C THR A 25 5.24 10.83 -0.90
N GLU A 26 5.96 9.76 -1.26
CA GLU A 26 7.20 9.34 -0.62
C GLU A 26 8.16 8.74 -1.64
N THR A 27 9.39 9.22 -1.64
CA THR A 27 10.46 8.79 -2.55
C THR A 27 11.70 8.31 -1.78
N PHE A 28 11.58 8.16 -0.47
CA PHE A 28 12.64 7.74 0.46
C PHE A 28 13.98 8.46 0.25
N SER A 29 13.93 9.74 -0.13
CA SER A 29 15.11 10.59 -0.38
C SER A 29 15.82 10.98 0.92
N TYR A 30 15.96 10.04 1.84
CA TYR A 30 16.67 10.18 3.11
C TYR A 30 18.08 9.58 3.01
N ALA A 31 18.94 9.91 3.96
CA ALA A 31 20.23 9.22 4.11
C ALA A 31 20.01 7.73 4.42
N ASN A 32 20.92 6.86 4.00
CA ASN A 32 20.88 5.45 4.38
C ASN A 32 20.86 5.28 5.89
N GLY A 33 20.01 4.38 6.39
CA GLY A 33 19.80 4.14 7.82
C GLY A 33 18.34 3.89 8.17
N GLY A 34 17.99 3.94 9.46
CA GLY A 34 16.63 3.73 9.92
C GLY A 34 15.64 4.74 9.36
N LEU A 35 14.52 4.27 8.83
CA LEU A 35 13.50 5.08 8.17
C LEU A 35 12.86 6.10 9.14
N VAL A 36 12.48 5.66 10.33
CA VAL A 36 11.86 6.53 11.34
C VAL A 36 12.81 7.64 11.75
N ALA A 37 14.06 7.28 12.08
CA ALA A 37 15.08 8.25 12.48
C ALA A 37 15.46 9.21 11.34
N GLY A 38 15.58 8.69 10.11
CA GLY A 38 16.02 9.46 8.93
C GLY A 38 14.93 10.35 8.34
N SER A 39 13.66 10.03 8.55
CA SER A 39 12.53 10.71 7.89
C SER A 39 12.14 12.07 8.49
N GLY A 40 12.79 12.47 9.61
CA GLY A 40 12.45 13.74 10.27
C GLY A 40 11.03 13.80 10.84
N GLY A 41 10.46 12.65 11.21
CA GLY A 41 9.12 12.53 11.79
C GLY A 41 8.00 12.23 10.77
N ASN A 42 8.33 12.05 9.49
CA ASN A 42 7.34 11.63 8.49
C ASN A 42 6.87 10.18 8.70
N TRP A 43 7.78 9.30 9.10
CA TRP A 43 7.50 7.92 9.45
C TRP A 43 7.59 7.72 10.95
N THR A 44 6.75 6.86 11.50
CA THR A 44 6.71 6.52 12.92
C THR A 44 6.44 5.03 13.08
N THR A 45 7.06 4.41 14.09
CA THR A 45 6.75 3.04 14.47
C THR A 45 5.36 2.98 15.10
N HIS A 46 4.51 2.06 14.64
CA HIS A 46 3.18 1.85 15.21
C HIS A 46 3.05 0.52 15.96
N SER A 47 3.93 -0.45 15.71
CA SER A 47 3.99 -1.73 16.43
C SER A 47 5.38 -2.35 16.35
N GLY A 48 5.64 -3.32 17.24
CA GLY A 48 6.91 -4.03 17.28
C GLY A 48 8.05 -3.25 17.95
N THR A 49 9.20 -3.90 18.07
CA THR A 49 10.44 -3.34 18.61
C THR A 49 11.62 -3.98 17.91
N GLY A 50 12.70 -3.25 17.69
CA GLY A 50 13.91 -3.78 17.05
C GLY A 50 14.53 -2.80 16.08
N THR A 51 15.18 -3.34 15.06
CA THR A 51 15.78 -2.54 14.00
C THR A 51 14.69 -2.03 13.05
N ASP A 52 14.65 -0.76 12.88
CA ASP A 52 13.77 0.00 11.99
C ASP A 52 13.88 -0.45 10.52
N ILE A 53 12.83 -0.28 9.72
CA ILE A 53 12.91 -0.41 8.25
C ILE A 53 14.05 0.50 7.77
N GLN A 54 14.90 -0.01 6.90
CA GLN A 54 16.09 0.72 6.47
C GLN A 54 15.84 1.49 5.16
N VAL A 55 16.32 2.71 5.09
CA VAL A 55 16.51 3.38 3.81
C VAL A 55 17.84 2.92 3.22
N VAL A 56 17.80 2.39 2.02
CA VAL A 56 19.00 1.92 1.29
C VAL A 56 18.93 2.46 -0.12
N SER A 57 19.89 3.32 -0.49
CA SER A 57 19.98 3.88 -1.86
C SER A 57 18.66 4.48 -2.38
N GLY A 58 17.90 5.14 -1.49
CA GLY A 58 16.70 5.87 -1.84
C GLY A 58 15.43 4.99 -1.99
N HIS A 59 15.38 3.84 -1.33
CA HIS A 59 14.16 3.04 -1.18
C HIS A 59 14.04 2.50 0.24
N ALA A 60 12.83 2.17 0.67
CA ALA A 60 12.61 1.46 1.92
C ALA A 60 12.89 -0.03 1.74
N ALA A 61 13.77 -0.58 2.55
CA ALA A 61 14.18 -1.99 2.53
C ALA A 61 13.76 -2.67 3.83
N GLY A 62 12.79 -3.58 3.74
CA GLY A 62 12.32 -4.42 4.84
C GLY A 62 12.74 -5.87 4.67
N ASP A 63 12.91 -6.58 5.77
CA ASP A 63 13.46 -7.94 5.76
C ASP A 63 12.66 -8.99 6.52
N MET A 64 11.46 -8.70 6.96
CA MET A 64 10.57 -9.62 7.68
C MET A 64 11.24 -10.33 8.87
N THR A 65 12.02 -9.61 9.66
CA THR A 65 12.82 -10.15 10.77
C THR A 65 12.22 -9.90 12.15
N ASN A 66 10.93 -9.76 12.29
CA ASN A 66 10.26 -9.44 13.55
C ASN A 66 10.69 -8.06 14.11
N ALA A 67 10.89 -7.14 13.22
CA ALA A 67 11.22 -5.74 13.49
C ALA A 67 9.94 -4.88 13.63
N PRO A 68 10.05 -3.59 13.92
CA PRO A 68 8.92 -2.69 14.02
C PRO A 68 8.19 -2.54 12.69
N ASP A 69 6.88 -2.35 12.78
CA ASP A 69 6.06 -1.95 11.66
C ASP A 69 5.95 -0.42 11.66
N ASP A 70 6.28 0.23 10.54
CA ASP A 70 6.33 1.67 10.41
C ASP A 70 5.21 2.20 9.54
N ASN A 71 4.67 3.36 9.89
CA ASN A 71 3.63 4.00 9.12
C ASN A 71 3.89 5.48 8.85
N ARG A 72 3.34 5.97 7.76
CA ARG A 72 3.24 7.39 7.43
C ARG A 72 1.78 7.80 7.36
N THR A 73 1.43 8.88 8.08
CA THR A 73 0.06 9.39 8.17
C THR A 73 -0.27 10.37 7.05
N PHE A 74 -1.55 10.46 6.72
CA PHE A 74 -2.15 11.46 5.85
C PHE A 74 -3.54 11.86 6.39
N ALA A 75 -4.21 12.81 5.76
CA ALA A 75 -5.55 13.23 6.17
C ALA A 75 -6.52 12.05 6.14
N ALA A 76 -7.21 11.79 7.27
CA ALA A 76 -8.14 10.68 7.39
C ALA A 76 -9.25 10.75 6.34
N GLN A 77 -9.52 9.61 5.70
CA GLN A 77 -10.55 9.49 4.69
C GLN A 77 -11.88 9.06 5.32
N GLY A 78 -12.98 9.52 4.75
CA GLY A 78 -14.32 9.25 5.29
C GLY A 78 -14.74 7.77 5.20
N ALA A 79 -15.72 7.38 6.00
CA ALA A 79 -16.22 5.99 6.07
C ALA A 79 -16.86 5.48 4.78
N THR A 80 -17.05 6.31 3.77
CA THR A 80 -17.55 5.97 2.44
C THR A 80 -16.56 6.31 1.34
N ALA A 81 -15.34 6.72 1.71
CA ALA A 81 -14.32 7.10 0.74
C ALA A 81 -13.65 5.87 0.12
N LYS A 82 -13.16 6.05 -1.09
CA LYS A 82 -12.21 5.15 -1.74
C LYS A 82 -10.82 5.76 -1.65
N THR A 83 -9.84 5.00 -1.22
CA THR A 83 -8.46 5.45 -1.05
C THR A 83 -7.55 4.55 -1.85
N PHE A 84 -6.68 5.14 -2.67
CA PHE A 84 -5.73 4.45 -3.52
C PHE A 84 -4.30 4.65 -3.02
N ALA A 85 -3.46 3.63 -3.19
CA ALA A 85 -2.01 3.78 -3.12
C ALA A 85 -1.36 3.13 -4.34
N CYS A 86 -0.28 3.75 -4.82
CA CYS A 86 0.54 3.22 -5.90
C CYS A 86 2.01 3.32 -5.49
N PHE A 87 2.80 2.29 -5.79
CA PHE A 87 4.19 2.21 -5.40
C PHE A 87 4.95 1.26 -6.31
N THR A 88 6.27 1.40 -6.37
CA THR A 88 7.14 0.37 -6.94
C THR A 88 7.59 -0.58 -5.85
N VAL A 89 7.69 -1.87 -6.18
CA VAL A 89 8.18 -2.91 -5.27
C VAL A 89 9.07 -3.91 -6.00
N ASN A 90 10.17 -4.28 -5.33
CA ASN A 90 11.06 -5.37 -5.72
C ASN A 90 11.15 -6.36 -4.57
N ILE A 91 10.95 -7.64 -4.87
CA ILE A 91 11.23 -8.75 -3.96
C ILE A 91 12.54 -9.38 -4.43
N PRO A 92 13.71 -9.03 -3.83
CA PRO A 92 15.01 -9.35 -4.41
C PRO A 92 15.32 -10.84 -4.42
N SER A 93 14.94 -11.55 -3.36
CA SER A 93 15.19 -13.00 -3.24
C SER A 93 14.45 -13.55 -2.03
N VAL A 94 14.41 -14.87 -1.94
CA VAL A 94 13.98 -15.63 -0.77
C VAL A 94 15.11 -16.54 -0.28
N VAL A 95 15.10 -16.88 1.01
CA VAL A 95 16.04 -17.79 1.65
C VAL A 95 15.25 -18.89 2.34
N GLY A 96 15.64 -20.15 2.12
CA GLY A 96 14.98 -21.30 2.73
C GLY A 96 13.58 -21.55 2.18
N THR A 97 12.63 -21.88 3.05
CA THR A 97 11.22 -22.07 2.70
C THR A 97 10.41 -20.87 3.18
N PRO A 98 10.22 -19.85 2.33
CA PRO A 98 9.56 -18.63 2.73
C PRO A 98 8.07 -18.88 2.95
N SER A 99 7.49 -18.16 3.92
CA SER A 99 6.05 -18.18 4.19
C SER A 99 5.33 -17.01 3.53
N THR A 100 4.05 -17.22 3.22
CA THR A 100 3.15 -16.14 2.81
C THR A 100 2.99 -15.14 3.95
N ASN A 101 3.27 -13.87 3.69
CA ASN A 101 3.06 -12.80 4.66
C ASN A 101 2.79 -11.47 3.95
N TYR A 102 2.14 -10.51 4.64
CA TYR A 102 1.91 -9.18 4.08
C TYR A 102 3.01 -8.21 4.54
N PHE A 103 3.31 -7.24 3.70
CA PHE A 103 4.38 -6.25 3.93
C PHE A 103 3.89 -4.81 3.85
N LEU A 104 2.70 -4.55 3.29
CA LEU A 104 2.16 -3.21 3.14
C LEU A 104 0.64 -3.26 3.32
N HIS A 105 0.07 -2.22 3.92
CA HIS A 105 -1.37 -2.11 4.14
C HIS A 105 -1.80 -0.67 4.46
N PHE A 106 -3.06 -0.38 4.25
CA PHE A 106 -3.69 0.79 4.86
C PHE A 106 -4.07 0.52 6.31
N LYS A 107 -4.15 1.59 7.12
CA LYS A 107 -4.65 1.52 8.50
C LYS A 107 -5.37 2.81 8.91
N ASP A 108 -6.15 2.71 9.99
CA ASP A 108 -6.64 3.85 10.74
C ASP A 108 -5.55 4.40 11.70
N THR A 109 -5.95 5.26 12.63
CA THR A 109 -5.05 5.78 13.67
C THR A 109 -4.64 4.72 14.71
N GLY A 110 -5.35 3.57 14.77
CA GLY A 110 -5.10 2.48 15.71
C GLY A 110 -3.97 1.54 15.25
N THR A 111 -3.78 0.46 16.01
CA THR A 111 -2.74 -0.54 15.77
C THR A 111 -3.27 -1.91 15.35
N ILE A 112 -4.58 -2.04 15.10
CA ILE A 112 -5.24 -3.31 14.83
C ILE A 112 -6.16 -3.32 13.59
N ASN A 113 -6.62 -2.14 13.13
CA ASN A 113 -7.54 -2.03 12.00
C ASN A 113 -6.73 -1.78 10.72
N PHE A 114 -6.58 -2.82 9.92
CA PHE A 114 -5.80 -2.80 8.68
C PHE A 114 -6.68 -3.16 7.49
N ALA A 115 -6.49 -2.48 6.37
CA ALA A 115 -7.21 -2.73 5.13
C ALA A 115 -6.23 -2.85 3.95
N ALA A 116 -6.65 -3.53 2.88
CA ALA A 116 -5.88 -3.72 1.66
C ALA A 116 -4.46 -4.27 1.91
N ARG A 117 -4.36 -5.35 2.69
CA ARG A 117 -3.06 -5.99 2.97
C ARG A 117 -2.50 -6.62 1.70
N VAL A 118 -1.28 -6.24 1.34
CA VAL A 118 -0.53 -6.77 0.20
C VAL A 118 0.44 -7.83 0.68
N PHE A 119 0.29 -9.05 0.15
CA PHE A 119 1.09 -10.22 0.53
C PHE A 119 2.11 -10.55 -0.55
N VAL A 120 3.24 -11.09 -0.14
CA VAL A 120 4.09 -11.94 -1.00
C VAL A 120 3.67 -13.39 -0.75
N VAL A 121 3.32 -14.10 -1.82
CA VAL A 121 2.96 -15.53 -1.82
C VAL A 121 4.04 -16.28 -2.58
N PRO A 122 5.07 -16.83 -1.90
CA PRO A 122 6.18 -17.51 -2.55
C PRO A 122 5.75 -18.82 -3.21
N SER A 123 6.36 -19.14 -4.36
CA SER A 123 6.14 -20.39 -5.09
C SER A 123 7.43 -20.84 -5.80
N GLY A 124 8.28 -21.56 -5.10
CA GLY A 124 9.57 -22.02 -5.64
C GLY A 124 10.48 -20.86 -6.06
N THR A 125 10.81 -20.77 -7.35
CA THR A 125 11.68 -19.73 -7.93
C THR A 125 10.94 -18.45 -8.32
N THR A 126 9.64 -18.39 -8.07
CA THR A 126 8.76 -17.26 -8.37
C THR A 126 7.91 -16.92 -7.15
N PHE A 127 7.14 -15.86 -7.25
CA PHE A 127 6.12 -15.49 -6.27
C PHE A 127 4.89 -14.92 -6.98
N THR A 128 3.84 -14.65 -6.24
CA THR A 128 2.75 -13.79 -6.69
C THR A 128 2.36 -12.83 -5.57
N PHE A 129 1.68 -11.73 -5.91
CA PHE A 129 1.06 -10.89 -4.91
C PHE A 129 -0.28 -11.45 -4.48
N GLY A 130 -0.56 -11.38 -3.20
CA GLY A 130 -1.88 -11.64 -2.63
C GLY A 130 -2.50 -10.37 -2.08
N LEU A 131 -3.80 -10.38 -1.94
CA LEU A 131 -4.58 -9.29 -1.38
C LEU A 131 -5.57 -9.82 -0.36
N SER A 132 -5.74 -9.07 0.72
CA SER A 132 -6.86 -9.23 1.64
C SER A 132 -7.40 -7.88 2.07
N THR A 133 -8.72 -7.73 2.08
CA THR A 133 -9.34 -6.48 2.58
C THR A 133 -9.08 -6.29 4.07
N SER A 134 -9.24 -7.33 4.90
CA SER A 134 -9.12 -7.17 6.36
C SER A 134 -8.59 -8.40 7.12
N THR A 135 -8.31 -9.53 6.44
CA THR A 135 -7.81 -10.75 7.09
C THR A 135 -6.28 -10.85 7.07
N SER A 136 -5.71 -11.68 7.93
CA SER A 136 -4.26 -11.94 8.02
C SER A 136 -3.74 -12.95 6.99
N SER A 137 -4.60 -13.45 6.11
CA SER A 137 -4.26 -14.33 4.99
C SER A 137 -4.83 -13.75 3.70
N PRO A 138 -4.20 -13.96 2.54
CA PRO A 138 -4.72 -13.46 1.27
C PRO A 138 -6.05 -14.14 0.93
N THR A 139 -7.02 -13.36 0.47
CA THR A 139 -8.33 -13.84 -0.01
C THR A 139 -8.42 -13.87 -1.54
N ALA A 140 -7.47 -13.21 -2.20
CA ALA A 140 -7.25 -13.26 -3.64
C ALA A 140 -5.74 -13.26 -3.92
N THR A 141 -5.33 -13.88 -5.04
CA THR A 141 -3.93 -13.90 -5.48
C THR A 141 -3.84 -13.52 -6.96
N TRP A 142 -2.78 -12.77 -7.31
CA TRP A 142 -2.50 -12.40 -8.68
C TRP A 142 -2.25 -13.67 -9.52
N PRO A 143 -2.90 -13.83 -10.69
CA PRO A 143 -2.91 -15.12 -11.39
C PRO A 143 -1.60 -15.47 -12.11
N THR A 144 -0.71 -14.48 -12.31
CA THR A 144 0.53 -14.68 -13.04
C THR A 144 1.72 -14.74 -12.09
N ALA A 145 2.60 -15.73 -12.29
CA ALA A 145 3.86 -15.82 -11.55
C ALA A 145 4.77 -14.63 -11.86
N LEU A 146 5.38 -14.08 -10.82
CA LEU A 146 6.28 -12.95 -10.84
C LEU A 146 7.70 -13.41 -10.48
N ASN A 147 8.71 -12.77 -11.06
CA ASN A 147 10.11 -13.14 -10.84
C ASN A 147 10.71 -12.33 -9.69
N TYR A 148 11.47 -12.99 -8.83
CA TYR A 148 12.34 -12.32 -7.86
C TYR A 148 13.34 -11.41 -8.54
N GLY A 149 13.73 -10.32 -7.88
CA GLY A 149 14.71 -9.36 -8.40
C GLY A 149 14.14 -8.40 -9.45
N GLN A 150 12.90 -8.57 -9.89
CA GLN A 150 12.23 -7.63 -10.78
C GLN A 150 11.44 -6.59 -9.99
N THR A 151 11.38 -5.36 -10.50
CA THR A 151 10.55 -4.29 -9.93
C THR A 151 9.21 -4.25 -10.64
N TYR A 152 8.16 -4.18 -9.86
CA TYR A 152 6.77 -4.08 -10.32
C TYR A 152 6.15 -2.79 -9.79
N VAL A 153 5.30 -2.17 -10.59
CA VAL A 153 4.36 -1.15 -10.11
C VAL A 153 3.15 -1.88 -9.54
N VAL A 154 2.80 -1.59 -8.31
CA VAL A 154 1.61 -2.13 -7.66
C VAL A 154 0.70 -0.98 -7.26
N ALA A 155 -0.57 -1.09 -7.64
CA ALA A 155 -1.62 -0.23 -7.13
C ALA A 155 -2.56 -1.04 -6.24
N ILE A 156 -3.07 -0.41 -5.20
CA ILE A 156 -4.11 -0.97 -4.33
C ILE A 156 -5.17 0.09 -4.05
N ASP A 157 -6.37 -0.37 -3.73
CA ASP A 157 -7.35 0.50 -3.11
C ASP A 157 -8.03 -0.15 -1.90
N TYR A 158 -8.75 0.68 -1.18
CA TYR A 158 -9.77 0.29 -0.21
C TYR A 158 -11.01 1.14 -0.41
N ASP A 159 -12.11 0.49 -0.73
CA ASP A 159 -13.45 1.09 -0.77
C ASP A 159 -14.11 0.91 0.60
N ALA A 160 -14.17 1.98 1.38
CA ALA A 160 -14.70 1.93 2.73
C ALA A 160 -16.22 1.69 2.77
N ALA A 161 -16.96 2.12 1.75
CA ALA A 161 -18.40 1.87 1.66
C ALA A 161 -18.72 0.40 1.37
N ALA A 162 -18.00 -0.19 0.42
CA ALA A 162 -18.18 -1.58 0.00
C ALA A 162 -17.47 -2.59 0.92
N GLY A 163 -16.44 -2.17 1.66
CA GLY A 163 -15.57 -3.06 2.43
C GLY A 163 -14.76 -3.99 1.53
N THR A 164 -14.33 -3.52 0.36
CA THR A 164 -13.53 -4.27 -0.61
C THR A 164 -12.18 -3.59 -0.86
N SER A 165 -11.27 -4.36 -1.42
CA SER A 165 -9.97 -3.86 -1.87
C SER A 165 -9.62 -4.48 -3.20
N ASP A 166 -8.98 -3.71 -4.06
CA ASP A 166 -8.47 -4.17 -5.35
C ASP A 166 -6.93 -4.06 -5.37
N LEU A 167 -6.29 -4.91 -6.19
CA LEU A 167 -4.85 -4.86 -6.46
C LEU A 167 -4.58 -5.05 -7.94
N TRP A 168 -3.73 -4.19 -8.46
CA TRP A 168 -3.22 -4.22 -9.84
C TRP A 168 -1.70 -4.44 -9.82
N VAL A 169 -1.18 -5.11 -10.84
CA VAL A 169 0.26 -5.25 -11.09
C VAL A 169 0.58 -4.68 -12.46
N ASN A 170 1.49 -3.72 -12.50
CA ASN A 170 1.88 -2.96 -13.70
C ASN A 170 0.67 -2.36 -14.46
N PRO A 171 -0.26 -1.66 -13.77
CA PRO A 171 -1.43 -1.11 -14.44
C PRO A 171 -1.04 0.03 -15.38
N ALA A 172 -1.73 0.13 -16.51
CA ALA A 172 -1.70 1.31 -17.35
C ALA A 172 -2.69 2.39 -16.86
N ASP A 173 -3.81 1.93 -16.30
CA ASP A 173 -4.89 2.74 -15.75
C ASP A 173 -5.77 1.90 -14.80
N GLU A 174 -6.82 2.50 -14.23
CA GLU A 174 -7.75 1.82 -13.30
C GLU A 174 -8.55 0.68 -13.96
N THR A 175 -8.69 0.68 -15.30
CA THR A 175 -9.41 -0.36 -16.04
C THR A 175 -8.55 -1.60 -16.35
N SER A 176 -7.25 -1.52 -16.06
CA SER A 176 -6.32 -2.64 -16.21
C SER A 176 -6.77 -3.86 -15.38
N PRO A 177 -6.36 -5.08 -15.74
CA PRO A 177 -6.66 -6.27 -14.95
C PRO A 177 -6.29 -6.12 -13.48
N LYS A 178 -7.17 -6.60 -12.59
CA LYS A 178 -7.01 -6.54 -11.14
C LYS A 178 -7.51 -7.80 -10.46
N ILE A 179 -7.13 -7.97 -9.21
CA ILE A 179 -7.77 -8.92 -8.29
C ILE A 179 -8.53 -8.14 -7.23
N THR A 180 -9.64 -8.71 -6.75
CA THR A 180 -10.47 -8.14 -5.69
C THR A 180 -10.44 -9.05 -4.48
N GLY A 181 -10.09 -8.51 -3.32
CA GLY A 181 -10.16 -9.22 -2.04
C GLY A 181 -11.60 -9.48 -1.63
N ALA A 182 -11.80 -10.55 -0.84
CA ALA A 182 -13.12 -10.82 -0.28
C ALA A 182 -13.61 -9.63 0.56
N VAL A 183 -14.92 -9.44 0.58
CA VAL A 183 -15.56 -8.41 1.41
C VAL A 183 -15.14 -8.57 2.86
N GLY A 184 -14.66 -7.50 3.45
CA GLY A 184 -14.20 -7.42 4.82
C GLY A 184 -14.93 -6.35 5.60
N THR A 185 -14.22 -5.64 6.47
CA THR A 185 -14.80 -4.57 7.28
C THR A 185 -15.07 -3.34 6.42
N THR A 186 -16.24 -2.73 6.62
CA THR A 186 -16.64 -1.45 6.03
C THR A 186 -16.35 -0.29 6.98
N GLY A 187 -16.27 0.92 6.43
CA GLY A 187 -16.27 2.15 7.23
C GLY A 187 -14.95 2.47 7.95
N PHE A 188 -13.83 1.82 7.65
CA PHE A 188 -12.54 2.23 8.21
C PHE A 188 -12.16 3.63 7.75
N LEU A 189 -11.80 4.48 8.70
CA LEU A 189 -11.28 5.83 8.46
C LEU A 189 -9.79 5.73 8.18
N ILE A 190 -9.43 5.35 6.95
CA ILE A 190 -8.02 5.20 6.57
C ILE A 190 -7.29 6.53 6.73
N SER A 191 -6.19 6.52 7.45
CA SER A 191 -5.37 7.70 7.76
C SER A 191 -3.86 7.46 7.69
N ALA A 192 -3.43 6.25 7.34
CA ALA A 192 -2.02 5.93 7.17
C ALA A 192 -1.81 4.78 6.18
N LEU A 193 -0.65 4.78 5.56
CA LEU A 193 -0.04 3.63 4.90
C LEU A 193 1.06 3.10 5.80
N ALA A 194 1.13 1.78 5.96
CA ALA A 194 2.11 1.12 6.79
C ALA A 194 2.88 0.05 6.03
N MET A 195 4.15 -0.08 6.34
CA MET A 195 5.02 -1.18 5.94
C MET A 195 5.30 -2.06 7.15
N ARG A 196 5.40 -3.37 6.92
CA ARG A 196 5.50 -4.37 7.97
C ARG A 196 6.75 -5.22 7.81
N GLU A 197 7.48 -5.40 8.91
CA GLU A 197 8.60 -6.33 9.00
C GLU A 197 8.34 -7.50 9.98
N SER A 198 7.22 -7.48 10.66
CA SER A 198 6.88 -8.49 11.65
C SER A 198 6.51 -9.82 10.99
N ALA A 199 7.30 -10.84 11.23
CA ALA A 199 7.00 -12.22 10.84
C ALA A 199 7.47 -13.19 11.92
N THR A 200 6.77 -14.33 12.05
CA THR A 200 7.30 -15.46 12.83
C THR A 200 8.36 -16.15 11.99
N ILE A 201 9.61 -16.03 12.39
CA ILE A 201 10.74 -16.66 11.71
C ILE A 201 11.10 -17.95 12.43
N THR A 202 11.14 -19.05 11.69
CA THR A 202 11.59 -20.33 12.18
C THR A 202 12.49 -21.02 11.13
N PRO A 203 13.74 -21.32 11.45
CA PRO A 203 14.44 -21.08 12.70
C PRO A 203 14.82 -19.61 12.90
N ALA A 204 15.01 -19.22 14.16
CA ALA A 204 15.40 -17.86 14.51
C ALA A 204 16.67 -17.40 13.76
N GLY A 205 16.62 -16.18 13.21
CA GLY A 205 17.70 -15.61 12.42
C GLY A 205 17.64 -15.87 10.91
N SER A 206 16.64 -16.63 10.41
CA SER A 206 16.44 -16.80 8.98
C SER A 206 15.63 -15.64 8.42
N VAL A 207 16.16 -14.93 7.43
CA VAL A 207 15.41 -13.97 6.63
C VAL A 207 14.66 -14.74 5.56
N LEU A 208 13.33 -14.74 5.61
CA LEU A 208 12.52 -15.54 4.69
C LEU A 208 12.41 -14.88 3.32
N TRP A 209 12.16 -13.58 3.29
CA TRP A 209 12.18 -12.76 2.09
C TRP A 209 12.34 -11.29 2.48
N LYS A 210 12.77 -10.49 1.52
CA LYS A 210 12.97 -9.05 1.65
C LYS A 210 12.08 -8.33 0.66
N TYR A 211 11.84 -7.05 0.92
CA TYR A 211 11.21 -6.17 -0.03
C TYR A 211 11.94 -4.83 -0.11
N ASN A 212 11.90 -4.23 -1.27
CA ASN A 212 12.29 -2.84 -1.49
C ASN A 212 11.07 -2.12 -2.05
N VAL A 213 10.65 -1.03 -1.38
CA VAL A 213 9.50 -0.19 -1.78
C VAL A 213 10.00 1.21 -2.08
N ASP A 214 9.53 1.79 -3.18
CA ASP A 214 9.85 3.17 -3.56
C ASP A 214 8.67 3.83 -4.29
N ASP A 215 8.79 5.14 -4.54
CA ASP A 215 7.86 5.95 -5.32
C ASP A 215 6.40 5.79 -4.86
N VAL A 216 6.17 5.84 -3.54
CA VAL A 216 4.84 5.67 -2.96
C VAL A 216 4.01 6.95 -3.13
N ALA A 217 2.80 6.82 -3.62
CA ALA A 217 1.81 7.89 -3.55
C ALA A 217 0.45 7.35 -3.08
N VAL A 218 -0.27 8.14 -2.32
CA VAL A 218 -1.64 7.87 -1.86
C VAL A 218 -2.55 8.98 -2.36
N GLY A 219 -3.73 8.62 -2.85
CA GLY A 219 -4.69 9.57 -3.41
C GLY A 219 -6.14 9.15 -3.26
N THR A 220 -7.05 10.06 -3.60
CA THR A 220 -8.50 9.81 -3.57
C THR A 220 -9.03 9.22 -4.86
N THR A 221 -8.22 9.22 -5.91
CA THR A 221 -8.48 8.54 -7.20
C THR A 221 -7.26 7.71 -7.60
N PHE A 222 -7.46 6.77 -8.53
CA PHE A 222 -6.37 6.00 -9.12
C PHE A 222 -5.30 6.92 -9.72
N ASN A 223 -5.71 7.94 -10.47
CA ASN A 223 -4.79 8.89 -11.10
C ASN A 223 -3.98 9.70 -10.08
N ASP A 224 -4.58 10.11 -8.95
CA ASP A 224 -3.86 10.86 -7.91
C ASP A 224 -2.74 10.03 -7.26
N ALA A 225 -2.95 8.73 -7.15
CA ALA A 225 -1.96 7.81 -6.61
C ALA A 225 -0.95 7.34 -7.67
N CYS A 226 -1.38 7.05 -8.89
CA CYS A 226 -0.54 6.40 -9.91
C CYS A 226 0.02 7.34 -10.98
N ALA A 227 -0.41 8.62 -11.04
CA ALA A 227 0.17 9.58 -11.97
C ALA A 227 1.67 9.77 -11.69
N GLY A 228 2.51 9.54 -12.70
CA GLY A 228 3.97 9.65 -12.57
C GLY A 228 4.70 8.37 -12.14
N GLN A 229 3.98 7.30 -11.85
CA GLN A 229 4.61 5.99 -11.69
C GLN A 229 5.22 5.51 -13.02
N PRO A 230 6.34 4.80 -13.00
CA PRO A 230 6.93 4.24 -14.22
C PRO A 230 5.89 3.31 -14.86
N THR A 231 5.37 3.64 -16.03
CA THR A 231 4.55 2.71 -16.81
C THR A 231 5.39 1.48 -17.16
N GLY A 232 4.88 0.28 -16.89
CA GLY A 232 5.57 -1.02 -16.82
C GLY A 232 6.37 -1.52 -18.04
N THR A 233 7.15 -0.66 -18.67
CA THR A 233 8.13 -1.01 -19.68
C THR A 233 9.54 -0.65 -19.20
N ASN A 234 10.26 -1.65 -18.65
CA ASN A 234 11.68 -1.57 -18.26
C ASN A 234 12.01 -0.65 -17.08
N SER A 235 11.65 -1.06 -15.88
CA SER A 235 12.00 -0.44 -14.59
C SER A 235 13.53 -0.37 -14.29
N SER A 236 14.38 -0.96 -15.09
CA SER A 236 15.85 -0.87 -14.95
C SER A 236 16.43 0.52 -15.23
N THR A 237 15.66 1.44 -15.82
CA THR A 237 16.14 2.74 -16.29
C THR A 237 16.00 3.85 -15.25
N TRP A 238 14.98 3.83 -14.39
CA TRP A 238 14.71 4.92 -13.46
C TRP A 238 15.61 4.93 -12.22
N GLY A 239 15.95 3.78 -11.68
CA GLY A 239 16.95 3.70 -10.60
C GLY A 239 18.34 4.21 -11.05
N ARG A 240 18.71 4.03 -12.32
CA ARG A 240 19.94 4.58 -12.91
C ARG A 240 19.86 6.09 -13.13
N VAL A 241 18.71 6.63 -13.49
CA VAL A 241 18.54 8.08 -13.70
C VAL A 241 18.62 8.83 -12.37
N LYS A 242 18.02 8.33 -11.28
CA LYS A 242 18.15 8.93 -9.94
C LYS A 242 19.62 9.02 -9.46
N ILE A 243 20.48 8.06 -9.83
CA ILE A 243 21.92 8.05 -9.46
C ILE A 243 22.71 9.12 -10.24
N LEU A 244 22.28 9.49 -11.43
CA LEU A 244 23.00 10.46 -12.29
C LEU A 244 22.69 11.94 -11.94
N TYR A 245 21.65 12.20 -11.15
CA TYR A 245 21.20 13.55 -10.79
C TYR A 245 21.26 13.83 -9.27
N ARG A 246 22.01 13.02 -8.50
CA ARG A 246 22.32 13.26 -7.08
C ARG A 246 23.75 13.70 -6.87
#